data_7845117a8bac85a5069057bd9081a7eb
#
_entry.id   7845117a8bac85a5069057bd9081a7eb
#
_cell.length_a   1.000
_cell.length_b   1.000
_cell.length_c   1.000
_cell.angle_alpha   90.00
_cell.angle_beta   90.00
_cell.angle_gamma   90.00
#
_symmetry.space_group_name_H-M   'P 1'
#
loop_
_entity.id
_entity.type
_entity.pdbx_description
1 polymer ?
#
loop_
_entity_poly.entity_id
_entity_poly.type
_entity_poly.pdbx_seq_one_letter_code
_entity_poly.pdbx_strand_id
1 'polypeptide(L)'
;MLIQKERIRLFTLAGITSGLIKRFSYKISRDIVNINGIIISTGASSDATALVGGYPGSPIGLITLHFNNKKINILQRYPILSVKALEGKLKMLSLNEDVEDGAYITAVYQDLGKVVAGDYPYDVNIYFNCLIQKEINYV
;
A
#
# COMPACT_ATOMS: atom_id res chain seq x y z
N MET A 1 -25.54 -19.85 6.01
CA MET A 1 -24.93 -19.16 7.15
C MET A 1 -23.77 -18.30 6.64
N LEU A 2 -23.74 -17.05 7.07
CA LEU A 2 -22.65 -16.14 6.70
C LEU A 2 -21.53 -16.24 7.74
N ILE A 3 -20.30 -16.40 7.24
CA ILE A 3 -19.10 -16.40 8.08
C ILE A 3 -18.26 -15.20 7.69
N GLN A 4 -17.81 -14.45 8.69
CA GLN A 4 -16.86 -13.35 8.50
C GLN A 4 -15.49 -13.78 9.00
N LYS A 5 -14.47 -13.51 8.20
CA LYS A 5 -13.07 -13.81 8.53
C LYS A 5 -12.19 -12.65 8.14
N GLU A 6 -11.10 -12.46 8.85
CA GLU A 6 -10.04 -11.57 8.45
C GLU A 6 -9.07 -12.28 7.50
N ARG A 7 -8.65 -11.57 6.46
CA ARG A 7 -7.66 -12.04 5.49
C ARG A 7 -6.77 -10.88 5.08
N ILE A 8 -5.52 -11.22 4.83
CA ILE A 8 -4.57 -10.25 4.28
C ILE A 8 -4.51 -10.47 2.77
N ARG A 9 -4.66 -9.37 2.04
CA ARG A 9 -4.49 -9.33 0.59
C ARG A 9 -3.31 -8.43 0.27
N LEU A 10 -2.45 -8.91 -0.61
CA LEU A 10 -1.26 -8.19 -1.04
C LEU A 10 -1.38 -7.79 -2.51
N PHE A 11 -1.00 -6.57 -2.84
CA PHE A 11 -0.57 -6.28 -4.19
C PHE A 11 0.73 -5.47 -4.18
N THR A 12 1.49 -5.60 -5.26
CA THR A 12 2.83 -5.06 -5.37
C THR A 12 2.93 -4.11 -6.55
N LEU A 13 3.48 -2.92 -6.29
CA LEU A 13 3.92 -2.00 -7.33
C LEU A 13 5.39 -2.32 -7.59
N ALA A 14 5.65 -3.06 -8.67
CA ALA A 14 6.98 -3.57 -8.95
C ALA A 14 7.79 -2.59 -9.81
N GLY A 15 9.12 -2.63 -9.64
CA GLY A 15 10.04 -1.96 -10.53
C GLY A 15 10.07 -0.44 -10.43
N ILE A 16 10.02 0.09 -9.21
CA ILE A 16 10.12 1.54 -9.00
C ILE A 16 11.55 2.00 -9.30
N THR A 17 11.67 2.89 -10.26
CA THR A 17 12.95 3.52 -10.65
C THR A 17 12.99 4.96 -10.13
N SER A 18 14.17 5.59 -10.21
CA SER A 18 14.36 6.94 -9.67
C SER A 18 13.44 7.95 -10.35
N GLY A 19 12.65 8.65 -9.55
CA GLY A 19 11.72 9.68 -10.03
C GLY A 19 10.45 9.16 -10.69
N LEU A 20 10.24 7.84 -10.72
CA LEU A 20 9.08 7.23 -11.38
C LEU A 20 7.78 7.58 -10.65
N ILE A 21 6.75 7.88 -11.43
CA ILE A 21 5.36 7.90 -10.95
C ILE A 21 4.68 6.68 -11.52
N LYS A 22 4.25 5.76 -10.67
CA LYS A 22 3.58 4.52 -11.06
C LYS A 22 2.14 4.50 -10.61
N ARG A 23 1.25 4.22 -11.55
CA ARG A 23 -0.17 4.07 -11.29
C ARG A 23 -0.56 2.61 -11.46
N PHE A 24 -1.38 2.13 -10.54
CA PHE A 24 -1.85 0.76 -10.54
C PHE A 24 -3.30 0.71 -10.10
N SER A 25 -4.10 -0.15 -10.75
CA SER A 25 -5.49 -0.40 -10.34
C SER A 25 -5.64 -1.85 -9.94
N TYR A 26 -6.27 -2.07 -8.80
CA TYR A 26 -6.49 -3.40 -8.23
C TYR A 26 -7.98 -3.61 -8.01
N LYS A 27 -8.52 -4.64 -8.64
CA LYS A 27 -9.92 -5.02 -8.47
C LYS A 27 -10.08 -5.78 -7.16
N ILE A 28 -11.03 -5.35 -6.35
CA ILE A 28 -11.31 -5.98 -5.06
C ILE A 28 -12.20 -7.20 -5.27
N SER A 29 -11.84 -8.32 -4.65
CA SER A 29 -12.63 -9.55 -4.71
C SER A 29 -14.00 -9.35 -4.08
N ARG A 30 -15.02 -10.02 -4.62
CA ARG A 30 -16.41 -9.90 -4.17
C ARG A 30 -16.63 -10.31 -2.73
N ASP A 31 -15.81 -11.21 -2.21
CA ASP A 31 -15.92 -11.70 -0.84
C ASP A 31 -15.44 -10.67 0.20
N ILE A 32 -14.73 -9.63 -0.23
CA ILE A 32 -14.25 -8.57 0.66
C ILE A 32 -15.38 -7.56 0.87
N VAL A 33 -15.77 -7.37 2.13
CA VAL A 33 -16.84 -6.44 2.50
C VAL A 33 -16.35 -5.20 3.24
N ASN A 34 -15.15 -5.27 3.81
CA ASN A 34 -14.56 -4.15 4.54
C ASN A 34 -13.05 -4.26 4.50
N ILE A 35 -12.38 -3.12 4.44
CA ILE A 35 -10.93 -3.02 4.62
C ILE A 35 -10.69 -2.25 5.90
N ASN A 36 -10.05 -2.89 6.88
CA ASN A 36 -9.87 -2.32 8.21
C ASN A 36 -8.43 -1.99 8.55
N GLY A 37 -7.48 -2.28 7.69
CA GLY A 37 -6.08 -1.94 7.89
C GLY A 37 -5.26 -1.96 6.62
N ILE A 38 -4.22 -1.16 6.59
CA ILE A 38 -3.24 -1.11 5.51
C ILE A 38 -1.85 -1.13 6.11
N ILE A 39 -0.99 -2.00 5.58
CA ILE A 39 0.44 -2.01 5.86
C ILE A 39 1.16 -1.78 4.54
N ILE A 40 2.08 -0.83 4.51
CA ILE A 40 2.87 -0.53 3.33
C ILE A 40 4.33 -0.76 3.66
N SER A 41 5.00 -1.56 2.84
CA SER A 41 6.43 -1.80 2.97
C SER A 41 7.12 -1.63 1.62
N THR A 42 8.41 -1.37 1.65
CA THR A 42 9.21 -1.24 0.44
C THR A 42 10.35 -2.24 0.45
N GLY A 43 10.79 -2.64 -0.73
CA GLY A 43 12.03 -3.40 -0.89
C GLY A 43 13.29 -2.53 -0.78
N ALA A 44 13.14 -1.21 -0.74
CA ALA A 44 14.28 -0.31 -0.58
C ALA A 44 14.85 -0.38 0.82
N SER A 45 16.08 -0.83 0.96
CA SER A 45 16.75 -0.98 2.25
C SER A 45 17.48 0.27 2.71
N SER A 46 17.85 1.16 1.78
CA SER A 46 18.57 2.39 2.11
C SER A 46 17.64 3.51 2.56
N ASP A 47 18.09 4.31 3.50
CA ASP A 47 17.44 5.57 3.83
C ASP A 47 17.57 6.58 2.72
N ALA A 48 16.69 7.59 2.75
CA ALA A 48 16.94 8.86 2.09
C ALA A 48 18.15 9.49 2.77
N THR A 49 19.29 9.52 2.07
CA THR A 49 20.57 9.90 2.65
C THR A 49 20.96 11.32 2.24
N ALA A 50 21.97 11.86 2.96
CA ALA A 50 22.59 13.13 2.59
C ALA A 50 23.20 13.10 1.18
N LEU A 51 23.57 11.92 0.68
CA LEU A 51 24.12 11.76 -0.68
C LEU A 51 23.14 12.17 -1.77
N VAL A 52 21.83 12.00 -1.50
CA VAL A 52 20.76 12.38 -2.43
C VAL A 52 19.87 13.52 -1.86
N GLY A 53 20.41 14.26 -0.87
CA GLY A 53 19.75 15.44 -0.32
C GLY A 53 18.64 15.16 0.67
N GLY A 54 18.58 13.96 1.22
CA GLY A 54 17.60 13.59 2.26
C GLY A 54 18.20 13.58 3.65
N TYR A 55 17.32 13.67 4.65
CA TYR A 55 17.68 13.40 6.04
C TYR A 55 17.40 11.94 6.38
N PRO A 56 18.15 11.33 7.32
CA PRO A 56 17.80 10.00 7.82
C PRO A 56 16.33 9.99 8.30
N GLY A 57 15.56 9.02 7.82
CA GLY A 57 14.13 8.93 8.11
C GLY A 57 13.24 9.79 7.22
N SER A 58 13.77 10.50 6.24
CA SER A 58 12.97 11.21 5.25
C SER A 58 12.21 10.24 4.34
N PRO A 59 11.02 10.62 3.85
CA PRO A 59 10.28 9.78 2.92
C PRO A 59 11.07 9.50 1.64
N ILE A 60 10.99 8.27 1.16
CA ILE A 60 11.54 7.89 -0.15
C ILE A 60 10.51 7.99 -1.26
N GLY A 61 9.24 8.03 -0.90
CA GLY A 61 8.15 8.15 -1.85
C GLY A 61 6.86 8.61 -1.19
N LEU A 62 5.88 8.89 -2.04
CA LEU A 62 4.53 9.30 -1.62
C LEU A 62 3.52 8.40 -2.31
N ILE A 63 2.55 7.91 -1.55
CA ILE A 63 1.49 7.07 -2.09
C ILE A 63 0.12 7.69 -1.91
N THR A 64 -0.70 7.58 -2.94
CA THR A 64 -2.12 7.95 -2.90
C THR A 64 -2.94 6.72 -3.21
N LEU A 65 -3.91 6.41 -2.35
CA LEU A 65 -4.85 5.32 -2.54
C LEU A 65 -6.27 5.87 -2.62
N HIS A 66 -6.99 5.45 -3.64
CA HIS A 66 -8.34 5.91 -3.92
C HIS A 66 -9.26 4.74 -4.26
N PHE A 67 -10.43 4.68 -3.60
CA PHE A 67 -11.51 3.79 -4.04
C PHE A 67 -12.30 4.44 -5.17
N ASN A 68 -12.67 3.67 -6.18
CA ASN A 68 -13.42 4.17 -7.32
C ASN A 68 -14.81 4.71 -6.96
N ASN A 69 -15.38 4.26 -5.84
CA ASN A 69 -16.72 4.64 -5.38
C ASN A 69 -16.72 5.66 -4.26
N LYS A 70 -15.56 6.20 -3.89
CA LYS A 70 -15.43 7.22 -2.84
C LYS A 70 -14.99 8.55 -3.47
N LYS A 71 -15.46 9.65 -2.91
CA LYS A 71 -15.11 11.01 -3.38
C LYS A 71 -13.75 11.47 -2.87
N ILE A 72 -13.27 10.87 -1.79
CA ILE A 72 -11.99 11.24 -1.17
C ILE A 72 -11.01 10.08 -1.25
N ASN A 73 -9.72 10.40 -1.22
CA ASN A 73 -8.67 9.39 -1.15
C ASN A 73 -8.61 8.78 0.25
N ILE A 74 -8.36 7.48 0.34
CA ILE A 74 -8.09 6.79 1.61
C ILE A 74 -6.78 7.29 2.19
N LEU A 75 -5.76 7.36 1.35
CA LEU A 75 -4.47 7.97 1.65
C LEU A 75 -4.18 9.00 0.57
N GLN A 76 -3.73 10.18 0.97
CA GLN A 76 -3.36 11.21 0.02
C GLN A 76 -1.91 11.63 0.27
N ARG A 77 -1.05 11.36 -0.72
CA ARG A 77 0.38 11.68 -0.67
C ARG A 77 1.02 11.24 0.65
N TYR A 78 0.67 10.02 1.08
CA TYR A 78 1.15 9.46 2.32
C TYR A 78 2.65 9.14 2.22
N PRO A 79 3.48 9.61 3.16
CA PRO A 79 4.93 9.40 3.08
C PRO A 79 5.30 7.95 3.35
N ILE A 80 6.15 7.41 2.49
CA ILE A 80 6.67 6.05 2.59
C ILE A 80 8.14 6.12 2.99
N LEU A 81 8.49 5.38 4.02
CA LEU A 81 9.85 5.31 4.56
C LEU A 81 10.55 4.02 4.11
N SER A 82 11.88 4.05 4.09
CA SER A 82 12.68 2.85 3.81
C SER A 82 12.57 1.85 4.96
N VAL A 83 12.95 0.60 4.69
CA VAL A 83 13.01 -0.44 5.72
C VAL A 83 13.93 -0.02 6.86
N LYS A 84 15.07 0.59 6.54
CA LYS A 84 16.04 1.05 7.55
C LYS A 84 15.46 2.17 8.42
N ALA A 85 14.75 3.13 7.84
CA ALA A 85 14.13 4.22 8.59
C ALA A 85 13.05 3.71 9.55
N LEU A 86 12.36 2.63 9.18
CA LEU A 86 11.37 1.98 10.04
C LEU A 86 11.99 1.06 11.10
N GLU A 87 13.30 0.87 11.06
CA GLU A 87 14.01 -0.07 11.94
C GLU A 87 13.41 -1.49 11.91
N GLY A 88 12.95 -1.91 10.74
CA GLY A 88 12.30 -3.19 10.54
C GLY A 88 10.89 -3.29 11.14
N LYS A 89 10.32 -2.20 11.64
CA LYS A 89 8.97 -2.19 12.22
C LYS A 89 7.96 -1.75 11.17
N LEU A 90 6.95 -2.58 10.93
CA LEU A 90 5.84 -2.24 10.04
C LEU A 90 4.69 -1.69 10.89
N LYS A 91 4.09 -0.62 10.41
CA LYS A 91 2.95 0.01 11.05
C LYS A 91 1.68 -0.22 10.24
N MET A 92 0.66 -0.76 10.90
CA MET A 92 -0.65 -0.87 10.30
C MET A 92 -1.43 0.44 10.51
N LEU A 93 -1.94 0.98 9.41
CA LEU A 93 -2.86 2.09 9.43
C LEU A 93 -4.27 1.55 9.56
N SER A 94 -4.97 1.97 10.61
CA SER A 94 -6.33 1.53 10.86
C SER A 94 -7.30 2.25 9.93
N LEU A 95 -8.19 1.49 9.32
CA LEU A 95 -9.24 1.97 8.44
C LEU A 95 -10.56 1.33 8.81
N ASN A 96 -11.64 1.89 8.28
CA ASN A 96 -12.95 1.28 8.31
C ASN A 96 -13.66 1.66 7.01
N GLU A 97 -13.29 0.97 5.93
CA GLU A 97 -13.83 1.25 4.61
C GLU A 97 -14.67 0.08 4.11
N ASP A 98 -15.98 0.32 3.99
CA ASP A 98 -16.88 -0.65 3.39
C ASP A 98 -16.61 -0.75 1.90
N VAL A 99 -16.64 -1.97 1.39
CA VAL A 99 -16.35 -2.28 0.01
C VAL A 99 -17.63 -2.72 -0.70
N GLU A 100 -17.97 -2.04 -1.77
CA GLU A 100 -19.08 -2.41 -2.62
C GLU A 100 -18.65 -3.41 -3.69
N ASP A 101 -19.62 -4.19 -4.19
CA ASP A 101 -19.37 -5.13 -5.28
C ASP A 101 -18.87 -4.38 -6.51
N GLY A 102 -17.84 -4.90 -7.15
CA GLY A 102 -17.22 -4.28 -8.31
C GLY A 102 -16.26 -3.14 -8.00
N ALA A 103 -15.97 -2.86 -6.72
CA ALA A 103 -15.03 -1.82 -6.34
C ALA A 103 -13.60 -2.18 -6.78
N TYR A 104 -12.82 -1.15 -7.05
CA TYR A 104 -11.38 -1.28 -7.26
C TYR A 104 -10.64 -0.12 -6.58
N ILE A 105 -9.36 -0.36 -6.29
CA ILE A 105 -8.48 0.63 -5.68
C ILE A 105 -7.49 1.08 -6.74
N THR A 106 -7.31 2.38 -6.87
CA THR A 106 -6.22 2.96 -7.65
C THR A 106 -5.13 3.43 -6.70
N ALA A 107 -3.91 2.97 -6.94
CA ALA A 107 -2.72 3.40 -6.24
C ALA A 107 -1.86 4.24 -7.16
N VAL A 108 -1.37 5.37 -6.68
CA VAL A 108 -0.39 6.19 -7.38
C VAL A 108 0.80 6.35 -6.45
N TYR A 109 1.95 5.87 -6.87
CA TYR A 109 3.19 5.99 -6.13
C TYR A 109 4.16 6.90 -6.86
N GLN A 110 4.73 7.85 -6.13
CA GLN A 110 5.76 8.75 -6.65
C GLN A 110 7.06 8.51 -5.89
N ASP A 111 8.10 8.09 -6.59
CA ASP A 111 9.44 8.02 -6.04
C ASP A 111 10.05 9.42 -5.98
N LEU A 112 10.68 9.76 -4.85
CA LEU A 112 11.22 11.09 -4.63
C LEU A 112 12.68 11.23 -5.04
N GLY A 113 13.28 10.18 -5.64
CA GLY A 113 14.66 10.21 -6.11
C GLY A 113 15.69 10.22 -4.99
N LYS A 114 15.31 9.75 -3.79
CA LYS A 114 16.15 9.82 -2.60
C LYS A 114 16.78 8.50 -2.19
N VAL A 115 16.50 7.44 -2.93
CA VAL A 115 17.10 6.12 -2.68
C VAL A 115 18.46 6.04 -3.36
N VAL A 116 19.41 5.36 -2.72
CA VAL A 116 20.76 5.15 -3.29
C VAL A 116 20.64 4.41 -4.63
N ALA A 117 21.43 4.82 -5.62
CA ALA A 117 21.31 4.30 -6.99
C ALA A 117 21.37 2.77 -7.09
N GLY A 118 22.18 2.11 -6.26
CA GLY A 118 22.30 0.65 -6.26
C GLY A 118 21.08 -0.09 -5.71
N ASP A 119 20.14 0.61 -5.07
CA ASP A 119 18.93 0.02 -4.51
C ASP A 119 17.72 0.14 -5.45
N TYR A 120 17.89 0.75 -6.62
CA TYR A 120 16.88 0.77 -7.67
C TYR A 120 17.06 -0.43 -8.61
N PRO A 121 15.98 -1.00 -9.18
CA PRO A 121 14.58 -0.73 -8.82
C PRO A 121 14.18 -1.41 -7.52
N TYR A 122 13.13 -0.91 -6.89
CA TYR A 122 12.55 -1.56 -5.71
C TYR A 122 11.04 -1.74 -5.89
N ASP A 123 10.44 -2.53 -5.01
CA ASP A 123 9.01 -2.78 -5.01
C ASP A 123 8.34 -2.09 -3.83
N VAL A 124 7.08 -1.71 -4.02
CA VAL A 124 6.21 -1.24 -2.95
C VAL A 124 5.13 -2.29 -2.74
N ASN A 125 5.08 -2.85 -1.53
CA ASN A 125 4.11 -3.87 -1.16
C ASN A 125 3.01 -3.25 -0.31
N ILE A 126 1.77 -3.46 -0.70
CA ILE A 126 0.59 -2.95 0.00
C ILE A 126 -0.22 -4.15 0.48
N TYR A 127 -0.33 -4.27 1.80
CA TYR A 127 -1.10 -5.32 2.45
C TYR A 127 -2.39 -4.73 2.96
N PHE A 128 -3.51 -5.28 2.55
CA PHE A 128 -4.82 -4.90 3.07
C PHE A 128 -5.29 -5.96 4.06
N ASN A 129 -5.62 -5.53 5.27
CA ASN A 129 -6.33 -6.38 6.19
C ASN A 129 -7.82 -6.26 5.90
N CYS A 130 -8.39 -7.33 5.38
CA CYS A 130 -9.74 -7.35 4.83
C CYS A 130 -10.66 -8.20 5.70
N LEU A 131 -11.89 -7.75 5.85
CA LEU A 131 -12.96 -8.59 6.36
C LEU A 131 -13.65 -9.22 5.15
N ILE A 132 -13.63 -10.53 5.09
CA ILE A 132 -14.34 -11.27 4.05
C ILE A 132 -15.60 -11.88 4.60
N GLN A 133 -16.61 -11.98 3.74
CA GLN A 133 -17.88 -12.59 4.07
C GLN A 133 -18.14 -13.70 3.07
N LYS A 134 -18.37 -14.90 3.59
CA LYS A 134 -18.58 -16.08 2.79
C LYS A 134 -19.83 -16.80 3.24
N GLU A 135 -20.67 -17.16 2.30
CA GLU A 135 -21.82 -18.00 2.57
C GLU A 135 -21.42 -19.47 2.56
N ILE A 136 -21.80 -20.16 3.61
CA ILE A 136 -21.64 -21.61 3.69
C ILE A 136 -22.98 -22.26 3.51
N ASN A 137 -23.08 -23.09 2.46
CA ASN A 137 -24.26 -23.91 2.21
C ASN A 137 -24.05 -25.27 2.84
N TYR A 138 -24.93 -25.64 3.75
CA TYR A 138 -24.99 -26.98 4.29
C TYR A 138 -25.93 -27.81 3.44
N VAL A 139 -25.44 -28.92 2.96
CA VAL A 139 -26.23 -29.86 2.19
C VAL A 139 -26.67 -31.01 3.09
#